data_e46d91f8971ab4d2f5ca8016baab4ed0
#
_entry.id   e46d91f8971ab4d2f5ca8016baab4ed0
#
_cell.length_a   1.000
_cell.length_b   1.000
_cell.length_c   1.000
_cell.angle_alpha   90.00
_cell.angle_beta   90.00
_cell.angle_gamma   90.00
#
_symmetry.space_group_name_H-M   'P 1'
#
loop_
_entity.id
_entity.type
_entity.pdbx_description
1 polymer ?
#
loop_
_entity_poly.entity_id
_entity_poly.type
_entity_poly.pdbx_seq_one_letter_code
_entity_poly.pdbx_strand_id
1 'polypeptide(L)'
;MGMISAPEVPDFFVLKNLTRVGKDANGHVIFKAERTKVTIQDVSAAEGPRSPDVGHSQRKFNTGIVVLVEHGQTPSHDLIERANGIRQQWIQYWETTTGHRASMTTNPR
;
A
#
# COMPACT_ATOMS: atom_id res chain seq x y z
N MET A 1 -4.29 -5.16 4.64
CA MET A 1 -4.75 -6.33 3.87
C MET A 1 -4.48 -7.68 4.58
N GLY A 2 -3.66 -7.77 5.62
CA GLY A 2 -3.48 -8.99 6.43
C GLY A 2 -2.71 -10.13 5.73
N MET A 3 -1.84 -9.79 4.80
CA MET A 3 -1.08 -10.77 4.01
C MET A 3 0.16 -11.32 4.73
N ILE A 4 0.57 -10.70 5.84
CA ILE A 4 1.67 -11.12 6.70
C ILE A 4 1.16 -11.49 8.09
N SER A 5 1.79 -12.46 8.71
CA SER A 5 1.49 -12.86 10.09
C SER A 5 2.10 -11.87 11.09
N ALA A 6 1.59 -11.88 12.33
CA ALA A 6 2.11 -10.99 13.37
C ALA A 6 3.62 -11.14 13.61
N PRO A 7 4.21 -12.36 13.64
CA PRO A 7 5.67 -12.51 13.79
C PRO A 7 6.51 -11.97 12.64
N GLU A 8 5.92 -11.78 11.44
CA GLU A 8 6.62 -11.21 10.28
C GLU A 8 6.63 -9.68 10.28
N VAL A 9 5.86 -9.03 11.16
CA VAL A 9 5.82 -7.56 11.25
C VAL A 9 7.03 -7.09 12.03
N PRO A 10 7.95 -6.32 11.40
CA PRO A 10 9.10 -5.78 12.12
C PRO A 10 8.66 -4.72 13.13
N ASP A 11 9.47 -4.56 14.16
CA ASP A 11 9.31 -3.44 15.09
C ASP A 11 9.40 -2.11 14.33
N PHE A 12 8.59 -1.15 14.71
CA PHE A 12 8.62 0.18 14.14
C PHE A 12 8.70 1.25 15.25
N PHE A 13 8.82 2.49 14.84
CA PHE A 13 8.99 3.59 15.79
C PHE A 13 7.95 4.67 15.55
N VAL A 14 7.39 5.15 16.64
CA VAL A 14 6.55 6.34 16.65
C VAL A 14 7.40 7.51 17.16
N LEU A 15 7.32 8.62 16.47
CA LEU A 15 7.97 9.87 16.88
C LEU A 15 6.99 10.71 17.67
N LYS A 16 7.42 11.10 18.89
CA LYS A 16 6.63 11.96 19.78
C LYS A 16 7.38 13.28 20.00
N ASN A 17 6.67 14.29 20.45
CA ASN A 17 7.23 15.59 20.85
C ASN A 17 8.10 16.22 19.74
N LEU A 18 7.56 16.23 18.51
CA LEU A 18 8.25 16.78 17.35
C LEU A 18 8.50 18.27 17.54
N THR A 19 9.77 18.68 17.54
CA THR A 19 10.18 20.08 17.54
C THR A 19 10.95 20.38 16.26
N ARG A 20 10.52 21.37 15.51
CA ARG A 20 11.25 21.82 14.32
C ARG A 20 12.57 22.46 14.73
N VAL A 21 13.68 21.96 14.18
CA VAL A 21 15.04 22.43 14.49
C VAL A 21 15.56 23.37 13.41
N GLY A 22 15.15 23.17 12.15
CA GLY A 22 15.63 23.96 11.03
C GLY A 22 15.43 23.30 9.69
N LYS A 23 16.31 23.58 8.75
CA LYS A 23 16.40 22.94 7.44
C LYS A 23 17.83 22.48 7.21
N ASP A 24 17.98 21.40 6.43
CA ASP A 24 19.28 20.96 5.95
C ASP A 24 19.75 21.78 4.72
N ALA A 25 20.95 21.46 4.20
CA ALA A 25 21.53 22.13 3.03
C ALA A 25 20.69 21.98 1.75
N ASN A 26 19.81 20.95 1.68
CA ASN A 26 18.93 20.68 0.56
C ASN A 26 17.53 21.28 0.75
N GLY A 27 17.29 21.99 1.85
CA GLY A 27 16.00 22.61 2.17
C GLY A 27 14.99 21.70 2.87
N HIS A 28 15.34 20.45 3.21
CA HIS A 28 14.48 19.55 3.96
C HIS A 28 14.31 20.01 5.39
N VAL A 29 13.10 19.93 5.93
CA VAL A 29 12.82 20.34 7.31
C VAL A 29 13.34 19.26 8.26
N ILE A 30 14.14 19.69 9.25
CA ILE A 30 14.69 18.83 10.29
C ILE A 30 13.83 18.95 11.54
N PHE A 31 13.47 17.81 12.11
CA PHE A 31 12.76 17.70 13.38
C PHE A 31 13.60 16.94 14.41
N LYS A 32 13.59 17.41 15.66
CA LYS A 32 14.00 16.63 16.82
C LYS A 32 12.74 15.98 17.39
N ALA A 33 12.83 14.69 17.74
CA ALA A 33 11.70 13.95 18.28
C ALA A 33 12.18 12.88 19.25
N GLU A 34 11.31 12.47 20.14
CA GLU A 34 11.46 11.28 20.97
C GLU A 34 11.03 10.06 20.17
N ARG A 35 11.83 9.00 20.20
CA ARG A 35 11.59 7.78 19.47
C ARG A 35 11.09 6.69 20.43
N THR A 36 9.84 6.29 20.27
CA THR A 36 9.25 5.19 21.03
C THR A 36 9.15 3.96 20.13
N LYS A 37 9.77 2.85 20.54
CA LYS A 37 9.64 1.56 19.87
C LYS A 37 8.22 1.03 20.09
N VAL A 38 7.60 0.49 19.05
CA VAL A 38 6.29 -0.16 19.06
C VAL A 38 6.43 -1.51 18.39
N THR A 39 5.92 -2.53 19.05
CA THR A 39 5.90 -3.89 18.56
C THR A 39 4.51 -4.27 18.08
N ILE A 40 4.38 -5.36 17.33
CA ILE A 40 3.07 -5.88 16.94
C ILE A 40 2.24 -6.33 18.15
N GLN A 41 2.90 -6.74 19.22
CA GLN A 41 2.25 -7.10 20.48
C GLN A 41 1.59 -5.88 21.15
N ASP A 42 2.26 -4.73 21.13
CA ASP A 42 1.70 -3.48 21.66
C ASP A 42 0.45 -3.07 20.86
N VAL A 43 0.50 -3.20 19.54
CA VAL A 43 -0.65 -2.93 18.67
C VAL A 43 -1.79 -3.90 18.94
N SER A 44 -1.49 -5.20 19.05
CA SER A 44 -2.51 -6.23 19.32
C SER A 44 -3.11 -6.11 20.71
N ALA A 45 -2.35 -5.62 21.69
CA ALA A 45 -2.86 -5.37 23.04
C ALA A 45 -3.82 -4.17 23.09
N ALA A 46 -3.60 -3.16 22.24
CA ALA A 46 -4.42 -1.95 22.18
C ALA A 46 -5.69 -2.15 21.33
N GLU A 47 -5.55 -2.79 20.16
CA GLU A 47 -6.61 -2.87 19.13
C GLU A 47 -7.26 -4.26 19.05
N GLY A 48 -6.70 -5.24 19.73
CA GLY A 48 -7.09 -6.65 19.60
C GLY A 48 -6.42 -7.36 18.44
N PRO A 49 -6.58 -8.69 18.35
CA PRO A 49 -6.05 -9.46 17.24
C PRO A 49 -6.75 -9.07 15.93
N ARG A 50 -5.96 -9.04 14.84
CA ARG A 50 -6.50 -8.71 13.53
C ARG A 50 -7.57 -9.71 13.09
N SER A 51 -8.70 -9.19 12.60
CA SER A 51 -9.76 -9.98 11.93
C SER A 51 -10.07 -9.36 10.55
N PRO A 52 -10.07 -10.13 9.47
CA PRO A 52 -9.63 -11.52 9.37
C PRO A 52 -8.13 -11.67 9.59
N ASP A 53 -7.71 -12.81 10.13
CA ASP A 53 -6.31 -13.17 10.32
C ASP A 53 -5.61 -13.49 8.97
N VAL A 54 -4.32 -13.82 9.01
CA VAL A 54 -3.53 -14.11 7.81
C VAL A 54 -4.04 -15.31 7.03
N GLY A 55 -4.65 -16.30 7.68
CA GLY A 55 -5.21 -17.50 7.05
C GLY A 55 -6.53 -17.23 6.33
N HIS A 56 -7.29 -16.26 6.79
CA HIS A 56 -8.62 -15.91 6.28
C HIS A 56 -8.64 -14.61 5.47
N SER A 57 -7.50 -13.94 5.33
CA SER A 57 -7.39 -12.70 4.54
C SER A 57 -7.51 -12.98 3.05
N GLN A 58 -8.17 -12.08 2.35
CA GLN A 58 -8.30 -12.14 0.89
C GLN A 58 -6.91 -12.07 0.23
N ARG A 59 -6.64 -13.01 -0.66
CA ARG A 59 -5.38 -13.11 -1.42
C ARG A 59 -5.58 -13.06 -2.93
N LYS A 60 -6.81 -13.20 -3.41
CA LYS A 60 -7.18 -13.10 -4.83
C LYS A 60 -8.01 -11.86 -5.04
N PHE A 61 -7.56 -11.00 -5.93
CA PHE A 61 -8.21 -9.73 -6.24
C PHE A 61 -8.64 -9.71 -7.70
N ASN A 62 -9.81 -9.16 -7.95
CA ASN A 62 -10.28 -8.86 -9.30
C ASN A 62 -10.44 -7.35 -9.41
N THR A 63 -9.71 -6.74 -10.33
CA THR A 63 -9.63 -5.27 -10.46
C THR A 63 -9.98 -4.85 -11.88
N GLY A 64 -10.90 -3.93 -12.02
CA GLY A 64 -11.19 -3.24 -13.28
C GLY A 64 -10.37 -1.96 -13.41
N ILE A 65 -9.94 -1.64 -14.62
CA ILE A 65 -9.36 -0.33 -14.94
C ILE A 65 -10.43 0.49 -15.65
N VAL A 66 -10.67 1.69 -15.15
CA VAL A 66 -11.64 2.63 -15.71
C VAL A 66 -10.89 3.81 -16.31
N VAL A 67 -11.15 4.07 -17.58
CA VAL A 67 -10.63 5.25 -18.28
C VAL A 67 -11.71 6.34 -18.23
N LEU A 68 -11.35 7.49 -17.66
CA LEU A 68 -12.24 8.65 -17.59
C LEU A 68 -11.91 9.60 -18.75
N VAL A 69 -12.93 10.05 -19.43
CA VAL A 69 -12.87 11.08 -20.47
C VAL A 69 -13.92 12.16 -20.21
N GLU A 70 -13.79 13.31 -20.84
CA GLU A 70 -14.79 14.38 -20.75
C GLU A 70 -16.14 13.92 -21.30
N HIS A 71 -17.20 14.50 -20.78
CA HIS A 71 -18.56 14.18 -21.20
C HIS A 71 -18.74 14.37 -22.71
N GLY A 72 -19.27 13.36 -23.37
CA GLY A 72 -19.48 13.34 -24.82
C GLY A 72 -18.22 13.00 -25.65
N GLN A 73 -17.08 12.76 -25.00
CA GLN A 73 -15.85 12.33 -25.68
C GLN A 73 -15.71 10.81 -25.68
N THR A 74 -15.06 10.30 -26.71
CA THR A 74 -14.64 8.89 -26.80
C THR A 74 -13.14 8.80 -26.48
N PRO A 75 -12.69 7.80 -25.71
CA PRO A 75 -11.28 7.65 -25.43
C PRO A 75 -10.50 7.40 -26.71
N SER A 76 -9.35 8.09 -26.87
CA SER A 76 -8.47 7.87 -28.01
C SER A 76 -7.85 6.48 -28.00
N HIS A 77 -7.43 5.99 -29.15
CA HIS A 77 -6.74 4.70 -29.28
C HIS A 77 -5.48 4.65 -28.38
N ASP A 78 -4.66 5.69 -28.41
CA ASP A 78 -3.44 5.79 -27.59
C ASP A 78 -3.74 5.75 -26.09
N LEU A 79 -4.83 6.36 -25.66
CA LEU A 79 -5.25 6.31 -24.24
C LEU A 79 -5.65 4.89 -23.83
N ILE A 80 -6.37 4.18 -24.69
CA ILE A 80 -6.76 2.77 -24.47
C ILE A 80 -5.52 1.87 -24.44
N GLU A 81 -4.57 2.04 -25.37
CA GLU A 81 -3.35 1.25 -25.40
C GLU A 81 -2.48 1.49 -24.15
N ARG A 82 -2.35 2.76 -23.74
CA ARG A 82 -1.66 3.10 -22.49
C ARG A 82 -2.33 2.45 -21.28
N ALA A 83 -3.65 2.51 -21.18
CA ALA A 83 -4.40 1.88 -20.09
C ALA A 83 -4.20 0.35 -20.08
N ASN A 84 -4.17 -0.30 -21.26
CA ASN A 84 -3.88 -1.71 -21.38
C ASN A 84 -2.44 -2.06 -20.97
N GLY A 85 -1.47 -1.25 -21.32
CA GLY A 85 -0.08 -1.40 -20.89
C GLY A 85 0.05 -1.33 -19.36
N ILE A 86 -0.59 -0.32 -18.75
CA ILE A 86 -0.65 -0.19 -17.28
C ILE A 86 -1.31 -1.42 -16.65
N ARG A 87 -2.43 -1.88 -17.22
CA ARG A 87 -3.16 -3.06 -16.75
C ARG A 87 -2.28 -4.31 -16.69
N GLN A 88 -1.49 -4.57 -17.73
CA GLN A 88 -0.60 -5.72 -17.79
C GLN A 88 0.55 -5.63 -16.77
N GLN A 89 1.17 -4.46 -16.66
CA GLN A 89 2.24 -4.23 -15.70
C GLN A 89 1.76 -4.28 -14.25
N TRP A 90 0.52 -3.87 -13.99
CA TRP A 90 -0.07 -3.82 -12.66
C TRP A 90 -0.18 -5.21 -12.01
N ILE A 91 -0.47 -6.25 -12.79
CA ILE A 91 -0.53 -7.63 -12.28
C ILE A 91 0.82 -8.06 -11.72
N GLN A 92 1.90 -7.87 -12.51
CA GLN A 92 3.26 -8.23 -12.10
C GLN A 92 3.74 -7.39 -10.92
N TYR A 93 3.47 -6.09 -10.97
CA TYR A 93 3.79 -5.18 -9.88
C TYR A 93 3.12 -5.60 -8.56
N TRP A 94 1.85 -5.96 -8.63
CA TRP A 94 1.10 -6.44 -7.46
C TRP A 94 1.71 -7.69 -6.84
N GLU A 95 2.00 -8.70 -7.65
CA GLU A 95 2.62 -9.94 -7.18
C GLU A 95 3.98 -9.68 -6.53
N THR A 96 4.82 -8.90 -7.19
CA THR A 96 6.15 -8.53 -6.67
C THR A 96 6.04 -7.74 -5.36
N THR A 97 5.20 -6.72 -5.32
CA THR A 97 5.06 -5.84 -4.15
C THR A 97 4.46 -6.55 -2.94
N THR A 98 3.60 -7.55 -3.18
CA THR A 98 3.05 -8.38 -2.10
C THR A 98 3.96 -9.54 -1.70
N GLY A 99 5.13 -9.69 -2.31
CA GLY A 99 6.04 -10.81 -2.09
C GLY A 99 5.38 -12.14 -2.47
N HIS A 100 4.62 -12.17 -3.57
CA HIS A 100 3.85 -13.33 -4.08
C HIS A 100 2.81 -13.88 -3.10
N ARG A 101 2.39 -13.07 -2.11
CA ARG A 101 1.37 -13.48 -1.12
C ARG A 101 -0.06 -13.27 -1.62
N ALA A 102 -0.23 -12.50 -2.68
CA ALA A 102 -1.53 -12.25 -3.31
C ALA A 102 -1.40 -12.20 -4.82
N SER A 103 -2.46 -12.60 -5.51
CA SER A 103 -2.60 -12.53 -6.96
C SER A 103 -3.70 -11.54 -7.36
N MET A 104 -3.58 -10.99 -8.55
CA MET A 104 -4.55 -10.08 -9.11
C MET A 104 -4.91 -10.51 -10.53
N THR A 105 -6.18 -10.42 -10.89
CA THR A 105 -6.65 -10.48 -12.27
C THR A 105 -7.32 -9.16 -12.64
N THR A 106 -7.15 -8.75 -13.88
CA THR A 106 -7.73 -7.53 -14.42
C THR A 106 -8.78 -7.81 -15.51
N ASN A 107 -9.22 -9.06 -15.63
CA ASN A 107 -10.32 -9.42 -16.53
C ASN A 107 -11.63 -9.41 -15.74
N PRO A 108 -12.44 -8.35 -15.80
CA PRO A 108 -13.77 -8.37 -15.25
C PRO A 108 -14.58 -9.46 -15.97
N ARG A 109 -15.25 -10.30 -15.20
CA ARG A 109 -16.21 -11.27 -15.74
C ARG A 109 -17.51 -10.55 -16.07
#